data_492fdc2fbb716eed0b61d426e9060224
#
_entry.id   492fdc2fbb716eed0b61d426e9060224
#
_cell.length_a   1.000
_cell.length_b   1.000
_cell.length_c   1.000
_cell.angle_alpha   90.00
_cell.angle_beta   90.00
_cell.angle_gamma   90.00
#
_symmetry.space_group_name_H-M   'P 1'
#
loop_
_entity.id
_entity.type
_entity.pdbx_description
1 polymer ?
#
loop_
_entity_poly.entity_id
_entity_poly.type
_entity_poly.pdbx_seq_one_letter_code
_entity_poly.pdbx_strand_id
1 'polypeptide(L)'
;ISVDEKYKDKYGIPVANIRIGTHPQDMIASKFLEEKAIKLFEKMGGKNIVSDISALPSSNLQAGGCRFGDNPKTSVLNKYCQAHEVSNLFVTDGSFMPTGGSVPFTWTIYANSFRVADFIKNNLENIII
;
A
#
# COMPACT_ATOMS: atom_id res chain seq x y z
N ILE A 1 -2.56 -4.13 -10.35
CA ILE A 1 -3.66 -5.09 -10.23
C ILE A 1 -4.63 -4.82 -11.36
N SER A 2 -5.06 -5.83 -12.07
CA SER A 2 -6.07 -5.78 -13.14
C SER A 2 -7.02 -6.97 -13.02
N VAL A 3 -8.11 -6.93 -13.75
CA VAL A 3 -8.99 -8.08 -13.87
C VAL A 3 -8.41 -9.04 -14.92
N ASP A 4 -8.47 -10.35 -14.65
CA ASP A 4 -8.09 -11.37 -15.61
C ASP A 4 -9.36 -11.85 -16.33
N GLU A 5 -9.48 -11.53 -17.62
CA GLU A 5 -10.66 -11.90 -18.41
C GLU A 5 -10.72 -13.41 -18.74
N LYS A 6 -9.57 -14.09 -18.70
CA LYS A 6 -9.45 -15.49 -19.07
C LYS A 6 -9.81 -16.44 -17.92
N TYR A 7 -9.41 -16.08 -16.70
CA TYR A 7 -9.62 -16.92 -15.52
C TYR A 7 -10.77 -16.39 -14.68
N LYS A 8 -11.64 -17.30 -14.27
CA LYS A 8 -12.81 -16.99 -13.42
C LYS A 8 -12.81 -17.89 -12.20
N ASP A 9 -13.38 -17.40 -11.14
CA ASP A 9 -13.63 -18.19 -9.93
C ASP A 9 -14.80 -19.17 -10.14
N LYS A 10 -15.14 -19.93 -9.09
CA LYS A 10 -16.25 -20.89 -9.08
C LYS A 10 -17.64 -20.28 -9.30
N TYR A 11 -17.76 -18.97 -9.18
CA TYR A 11 -19.01 -18.22 -9.40
C TYR A 11 -19.05 -17.53 -10.77
N GLY A 12 -18.03 -17.72 -11.61
CA GLY A 12 -17.93 -17.08 -12.90
C GLY A 12 -17.41 -15.63 -12.86
N ILE A 13 -16.93 -15.16 -11.71
CA ILE A 13 -16.38 -13.81 -11.54
C ILE A 13 -14.91 -13.82 -11.98
N PRO A 14 -14.47 -12.85 -12.82
CA PRO A 14 -13.07 -12.73 -13.19
C PRO A 14 -12.16 -12.55 -12.00
N VAL A 15 -11.04 -13.27 -11.96
CA VAL A 15 -10.07 -13.19 -10.86
C VAL A 15 -9.13 -11.98 -11.01
N ALA A 16 -8.52 -11.56 -9.90
CA ALA A 16 -7.51 -10.51 -9.93
C ALA A 16 -6.20 -11.03 -10.56
N ASN A 17 -5.67 -10.29 -11.52
CA ASN A 17 -4.31 -10.46 -12.03
C ASN A 17 -3.39 -9.52 -11.27
N ILE A 18 -2.52 -10.07 -10.43
CA ILE A 18 -1.61 -9.31 -9.57
C ILE A 18 -0.20 -9.46 -10.13
N ARG A 19 0.41 -8.33 -10.52
CA ARG A 19 1.81 -8.27 -10.93
C ARG A 19 2.59 -7.54 -9.86
N ILE A 20 3.61 -8.22 -9.32
CA ILE A 20 4.51 -7.68 -8.32
C ILE A 20 5.92 -7.67 -8.93
N GLY A 21 6.60 -6.56 -8.83
CA GLY A 21 7.97 -6.41 -9.30
C GLY A 21 8.71 -5.38 -8.48
N THR A 22 10.03 -5.47 -8.50
CA THR A 22 10.91 -4.51 -7.82
C THR A 22 11.23 -3.37 -8.78
N HIS A 23 11.04 -2.13 -8.32
CA HIS A 23 11.45 -0.97 -9.11
C HIS A 23 12.99 -0.87 -9.12
N PRO A 24 13.64 -0.54 -10.27
CA PRO A 24 15.10 -0.43 -10.33
C PRO A 24 15.71 0.52 -9.29
N GLN A 25 15.02 1.62 -8.96
CA GLN A 25 15.47 2.55 -7.93
C GLN A 25 15.48 1.93 -6.52
N ASP A 26 14.54 1.02 -6.22
CA ASP A 26 14.51 0.32 -4.94
C ASP A 26 15.71 -0.62 -4.79
N MET A 27 16.15 -1.25 -5.87
CA MET A 27 17.36 -2.07 -5.87
C MET A 27 18.63 -1.26 -5.63
N ILE A 28 18.72 -0.04 -6.17
CA ILE A 28 19.83 0.88 -5.92
C ILE A 28 19.84 1.28 -4.45
N ALA A 29 18.70 1.67 -3.90
CA ALA A 29 18.56 2.03 -2.49
C ALA A 29 18.88 0.86 -1.57
N SER A 30 18.43 -0.35 -1.89
CA SER A 30 18.70 -1.56 -1.12
C SER A 30 20.19 -1.87 -1.06
N LYS A 31 20.91 -1.80 -2.18
CA LYS A 31 22.37 -1.99 -2.22
C LYS A 31 23.11 -0.94 -1.38
N PHE A 32 22.71 0.31 -1.48
CA PHE A 32 23.30 1.36 -0.66
C PHE A 32 23.10 1.11 0.84
N LEU A 33 21.90 0.69 1.25
CA LEU A 33 21.58 0.37 2.64
C LEU A 33 22.34 -0.87 3.13
N GLU A 34 22.45 -1.91 2.29
CA GLU A 34 23.25 -3.11 2.56
C GLU A 34 24.70 -2.76 2.87
N GLU A 35 25.36 -1.98 2.01
CA GLU A 35 26.73 -1.53 2.23
C GLU A 35 26.91 -0.76 3.56
N LYS A 36 25.94 0.08 3.90
CA LYS A 36 25.96 0.83 5.17
C LYS A 36 25.77 -0.09 6.37
N ALA A 37 24.85 -1.06 6.27
CA ALA A 37 24.61 -2.04 7.31
C ALA A 37 25.86 -2.92 7.56
N ILE A 38 26.47 -3.44 6.50
CA ILE A 38 27.72 -4.23 6.61
C ILE A 38 28.80 -3.43 7.35
N LYS A 39 29.08 -2.18 6.91
CA LYS A 39 30.08 -1.31 7.56
C LYS A 39 29.76 -1.03 9.04
N LEU A 40 28.48 -0.92 9.39
CA LEU A 40 28.06 -0.76 10.77
C LEU A 40 28.39 -2.00 11.60
N PHE A 41 28.00 -3.19 11.12
CA PHE A 41 28.26 -4.45 11.79
C PHE A 41 29.77 -4.75 11.93
N GLU A 42 30.58 -4.44 10.91
CA GLU A 42 32.04 -4.54 10.99
C GLU A 42 32.60 -3.66 12.12
N LYS A 43 32.15 -2.40 12.21
CA LYS A 43 32.56 -1.49 13.29
C LYS A 43 32.13 -1.95 14.68
N MET A 44 31.02 -2.68 14.77
CA MET A 44 30.56 -3.31 16.01
C MET A 44 31.31 -4.60 16.35
N GLY A 45 32.29 -5.02 15.55
CA GLY A 45 33.08 -6.24 15.75
C GLY A 45 32.40 -7.50 15.21
N GLY A 46 31.40 -7.37 14.37
CA GLY A 46 30.73 -8.49 13.70
C GLY A 46 31.72 -9.29 12.83
N LYS A 47 31.59 -10.62 12.86
CA LYS A 47 32.35 -11.54 12.02
C LYS A 47 31.38 -12.39 11.21
N ASN A 48 31.80 -12.78 10.00
CA ASN A 48 31.01 -13.62 9.09
C ASN A 48 29.63 -12.96 8.76
N ILE A 49 29.65 -11.68 8.43
CA ILE A 49 28.47 -10.92 8.07
C ILE A 49 27.94 -11.47 6.75
N VAL A 50 26.69 -11.90 6.74
CA VAL A 50 25.96 -12.35 5.55
C VAL A 50 24.81 -11.40 5.31
N SER A 51 24.64 -10.99 4.07
CA SER A 51 23.53 -10.14 3.63
C SER A 51 22.84 -10.74 2.42
N ASP A 52 21.57 -10.42 2.25
CA ASP A 52 20.80 -10.79 1.08
C ASP A 52 19.82 -9.66 0.73
N ILE A 53 19.71 -9.35 -0.55
CA ILE A 53 18.72 -8.42 -1.08
C ILE A 53 17.70 -9.23 -1.87
N SER A 54 16.47 -9.32 -1.36
CA SER A 54 15.40 -10.00 -2.06
C SER A 54 15.10 -9.34 -3.41
N ALA A 55 15.09 -10.15 -4.46
CA ALA A 55 14.70 -9.71 -5.81
C ALA A 55 13.18 -9.45 -5.93
N LEU A 56 12.38 -9.96 -4.99
CA LEU A 56 10.95 -9.73 -4.93
C LEU A 56 10.61 -8.87 -3.71
N PRO A 57 9.70 -7.91 -3.85
CA PRO A 57 9.23 -7.13 -2.71
C PRO A 57 8.56 -8.04 -1.68
N SER A 58 8.63 -7.66 -0.42
CA SER A 58 7.94 -8.35 0.67
C SER A 58 6.45 -8.48 0.35
N SER A 59 5.86 -9.62 0.66
CA SER A 59 4.41 -9.83 0.56
C SER A 59 3.62 -9.15 1.68
N ASN A 60 4.29 -8.51 2.62
CA ASN A 60 3.71 -7.77 3.73
C ASN A 60 3.73 -6.26 3.47
N LEU A 61 2.81 -5.54 4.09
CA LEU A 61 2.75 -4.08 4.08
C LEU A 61 2.52 -3.47 2.69
N GLN A 62 1.62 -4.04 1.89
CA GLN A 62 1.18 -3.44 0.64
C GLN A 62 0.40 -2.14 0.90
N ALA A 63 0.57 -1.18 -0.01
CA ALA A 63 -0.10 0.10 0.01
C ALA A 63 -0.46 0.58 -1.39
N GLY A 64 -1.37 1.55 -1.52
CA GLY A 64 -1.59 2.32 -2.73
C GLY A 64 -2.52 1.71 -3.78
N GLY A 65 -3.16 0.56 -3.51
CA GLY A 65 -4.10 -0.07 -4.46
C GLY A 65 -5.35 0.78 -4.74
N CYS A 66 -5.80 1.56 -3.74
CA CYS A 66 -6.93 2.49 -3.83
C CYS A 66 -6.51 3.88 -3.34
N ARG A 67 -5.39 4.40 -3.85
CA ARG A 67 -4.85 5.67 -3.34
C ARG A 67 -5.86 6.81 -3.38
N PHE A 68 -5.85 7.64 -2.34
CA PHE A 68 -6.69 8.83 -2.28
C PHE A 68 -6.03 10.03 -2.96
N GLY A 69 -6.85 11.01 -3.36
CA GLY A 69 -6.42 12.26 -3.99
C GLY A 69 -7.61 13.08 -4.44
N ASP A 70 -7.35 14.30 -4.87
CA ASP A 70 -8.42 15.24 -5.27
C ASP A 70 -8.92 15.04 -6.69
N ASN A 71 -8.13 14.36 -7.54
CA ASN A 71 -8.48 14.18 -8.95
C ASN A 71 -8.95 12.73 -9.22
N PRO A 72 -10.24 12.52 -9.58
CA PRO A 72 -10.78 11.19 -9.85
C PRO A 72 -10.14 10.47 -11.04
N LYS A 73 -9.44 11.19 -11.93
CA LYS A 73 -8.70 10.57 -13.03
C LYS A 73 -7.39 9.91 -12.59
N THR A 74 -6.87 10.26 -11.41
CA THR A 74 -5.57 9.78 -10.91
C THR A 74 -5.66 9.15 -9.52
N SER A 75 -6.82 9.16 -8.89
CA SER A 75 -7.08 8.56 -7.58
C SER A 75 -8.42 7.83 -7.56
N VAL A 76 -8.50 6.77 -6.77
CA VAL A 76 -9.75 5.99 -6.58
C VAL A 76 -10.63 6.63 -5.52
N LEU A 77 -10.00 7.19 -4.49
CA LEU A 77 -10.66 7.76 -3.33
C LEU A 77 -10.41 9.27 -3.25
N ASN A 78 -11.36 9.99 -2.64
CA ASN A 78 -11.18 11.38 -2.25
C ASN A 78 -10.41 11.48 -0.91
N LYS A 79 -10.17 12.70 -0.42
CA LYS A 79 -9.46 12.95 0.84
C LYS A 79 -10.11 12.34 2.09
N TYR A 80 -11.35 11.92 2.03
CA TYR A 80 -12.07 11.23 3.10
C TYR A 80 -12.07 9.71 2.92
N CYS A 81 -11.25 9.17 2.01
CA CYS A 81 -11.21 7.75 1.65
C CYS A 81 -12.55 7.21 1.12
N GLN A 82 -13.41 8.06 0.64
CA GLN A 82 -14.65 7.74 -0.07
C GLN A 82 -14.35 7.56 -1.55
N ALA A 83 -14.90 6.54 -2.18
CA ALA A 83 -14.74 6.34 -3.62
C ALA A 83 -15.36 7.49 -4.42
N HIS A 84 -14.64 7.98 -5.43
CA HIS A 84 -15.14 9.06 -6.28
C HIS A 84 -16.42 8.68 -7.05
N GLU A 85 -16.53 7.40 -7.44
CA GLU A 85 -17.64 6.92 -8.27
C GLU A 85 -18.78 6.31 -7.46
N VAL A 86 -18.55 5.97 -6.19
CA VAL A 86 -19.53 5.30 -5.32
C VAL A 86 -19.58 6.01 -3.97
N SER A 87 -20.55 6.87 -3.79
CA SER A 87 -20.65 7.80 -2.65
C SER A 87 -20.82 7.15 -1.28
N ASN A 88 -21.25 5.90 -1.21
CA ASN A 88 -21.41 5.15 0.03
C ASN A 88 -20.32 4.08 0.26
N LEU A 89 -19.23 4.10 -0.55
CA LEU A 89 -18.10 3.19 -0.42
C LEU A 89 -16.89 3.92 0.15
N PHE A 90 -16.32 3.37 1.22
CA PHE A 90 -15.10 3.85 1.88
C PHE A 90 -14.06 2.74 1.97
N VAL A 91 -12.78 3.10 1.81
CA VAL A 91 -11.65 2.18 1.93
C VAL A 91 -10.63 2.77 2.89
N THR A 92 -10.35 2.10 4.01
CA THR A 92 -9.53 2.65 5.10
C THR A 92 -8.29 1.83 5.44
N ASP A 93 -8.05 0.73 4.72
CA ASP A 93 -6.83 -0.08 4.86
C ASP A 93 -5.62 0.60 4.20
N GLY A 94 -4.45 -0.04 4.21
CA GLY A 94 -3.22 0.53 3.63
C GLY A 94 -3.31 0.92 2.15
N SER A 95 -4.33 0.47 1.44
CA SER A 95 -4.50 0.77 0.02
C SER A 95 -4.80 2.24 -0.28
N PHE A 96 -5.31 3.01 0.71
CA PHE A 96 -5.54 4.45 0.55
C PHE A 96 -4.25 5.26 0.36
N MET A 97 -3.11 4.77 0.85
CA MET A 97 -1.84 5.51 0.88
C MET A 97 -1.27 5.69 -0.52
N PRO A 98 -0.94 6.92 -0.99
CA PRO A 98 -0.29 7.14 -2.28
C PRO A 98 1.12 6.55 -2.34
N THR A 99 1.81 6.52 -1.21
CA THR A 99 3.16 5.95 -1.04
C THR A 99 3.24 5.22 0.29
N GLY A 100 4.03 4.16 0.35
CA GLY A 100 4.37 3.50 1.61
C GLY A 100 5.27 4.36 2.49
N GLY A 101 5.26 4.09 3.80
CA GLY A 101 6.20 4.69 4.74
C GLY A 101 7.55 3.98 4.72
N SER A 102 8.55 4.57 5.38
CA SER A 102 9.86 3.93 5.61
C SER A 102 9.86 2.93 6.78
N VAL A 103 8.76 2.85 7.51
CA VAL A 103 8.53 1.96 8.66
C VAL A 103 7.13 1.37 8.54
N PRO A 104 6.81 0.30 9.30
CA PRO A 104 5.45 -0.24 9.33
C PRO A 104 4.40 0.84 9.61
N PHE A 105 3.40 0.95 8.74
CA PHE A 105 2.43 2.06 8.74
C PHE A 105 1.06 1.70 9.34
N THR A 106 0.99 0.64 10.13
CA THR A 106 -0.26 0.20 10.79
C THR A 106 -0.90 1.30 11.63
N TRP A 107 -0.10 2.07 12.36
CA TRP A 107 -0.59 3.22 13.13
C TRP A 107 -1.20 4.32 12.25
N THR A 108 -0.64 4.55 11.08
CA THR A 108 -1.19 5.50 10.09
C THR A 108 -2.53 5.00 9.57
N ILE A 109 -2.68 3.70 9.32
CA ILE A 109 -3.95 3.08 8.93
C ILE A 109 -5.00 3.29 10.02
N TYR A 110 -4.67 3.00 11.28
CA TYR A 110 -5.60 3.18 12.40
C TYR A 110 -6.02 4.63 12.56
N ALA A 111 -5.06 5.56 12.58
CA ALA A 111 -5.34 6.99 12.69
C ALA A 111 -6.26 7.48 11.56
N ASN A 112 -6.00 7.04 10.32
CA ASN A 112 -6.85 7.36 9.18
C ASN A 112 -8.24 6.74 9.30
N SER A 113 -8.36 5.50 9.77
CA SER A 113 -9.65 4.82 9.96
C SER A 113 -10.52 5.56 10.97
N PHE A 114 -9.95 6.04 12.08
CA PHE A 114 -10.67 6.89 13.04
C PHE A 114 -11.13 8.21 12.40
N ARG A 115 -10.26 8.86 11.62
CA ARG A 115 -10.61 10.10 10.91
C ARG A 115 -11.76 9.89 9.93
N VAL A 116 -11.75 8.79 9.19
CA VAL A 116 -12.82 8.46 8.23
C VAL A 116 -14.11 8.09 8.95
N ALA A 117 -14.03 7.33 10.05
CA ALA A 117 -15.20 6.99 10.86
C ALA A 117 -15.88 8.26 11.42
N ASP A 118 -15.09 9.23 11.87
CA ASP A 118 -15.62 10.51 12.35
C ASP A 118 -16.29 11.31 11.22
N PHE A 119 -15.70 11.32 10.03
CA PHE A 119 -16.30 11.91 8.85
C PHE A 119 -17.65 11.24 8.50
N ILE A 120 -17.71 9.90 8.47
CA ILE A 120 -18.95 9.15 8.18
C ILE A 120 -20.01 9.48 9.22
N LYS A 121 -19.68 9.45 10.51
CA LYS A 121 -20.59 9.76 11.61
C LYS A 121 -21.23 11.14 11.45
N ASN A 122 -20.43 12.14 11.06
CA ASN A 122 -20.89 13.52 10.96
C ASN A 122 -21.60 13.84 9.63
N ASN A 123 -21.59 12.91 8.66
CA ASN A 123 -22.17 13.11 7.32
C ASN A 123 -23.11 11.97 6.91
N LEU A 124 -23.58 11.17 7.84
CA LEU A 124 -24.30 9.92 7.55
C LEU A 124 -25.54 10.16 6.66
N GLU A 125 -26.31 11.21 6.92
CA GLU A 125 -27.51 11.56 6.14
C GLU A 125 -27.21 11.87 4.65
N ASN A 126 -25.99 12.34 4.35
CA ASN A 126 -25.57 12.66 2.99
C ASN A 126 -24.91 11.48 2.26
N ILE A 127 -24.59 10.40 2.97
CA ILE A 127 -23.91 9.22 2.46
C ILE A 127 -24.90 8.09 2.15
N ILE A 128 -25.97 7.99 2.94
CA ILE A 128 -27.04 7.00 2.76
C ILE A 128 -28.03 7.56 1.75
N ILE A 129 -28.00 7.05 0.54
CA ILE A 129 -29.04 7.25 -0.49
C ILE A 129 -29.77 5.93 -0.69
#